data_4be119080c6e916c382b47693c6ad26e
#
_entry.id   4be119080c6e916c382b47693c6ad26e
#
_cell.length_a   1.000
_cell.length_b   1.000
_cell.length_c   1.000
_cell.angle_alpha   90.00
_cell.angle_beta   90.00
_cell.angle_gamma   90.00
#
_symmetry.space_group_name_H-M   'P 1'
#
loop_
_entity.id
_entity.type
_entity.pdbx_description
1 polymer ?
#
loop_
_entity_poly.entity_id
_entity_poly.type
_entity_poly.pdbx_seq_one_letter_code
_entity_poly.pdbx_strand_id
1 'polypeptide(L)'
;MRLRGWLLTQIDFYFHVENKLRTACALSAKASARGLRVWAFCADADASQKFSRMLWTAPALSFIPNCKPDDRLAAVTPVIVDYEGTRLLHDQVLLNLRTEWPPFFSRFQRLIEIVSLDEEDRCRARERYKFYRDRGYEIQNHDLSESAQ
;
A
#
# COMPACT_ATOMS: atom_id res chain seq x y z
N MET A 1 20.42 -20.53 -5.27
CA MET A 1 19.86 -20.29 -4.62
C MET A 1 19.17 -19.28 -4.85
N ARG A 2 18.45 -19.15 -5.06
CA ARG A 2 17.68 -18.38 -5.33
C ARG A 2 17.53 -17.47 -4.34
N LEU A 3 18.18 -17.32 -3.65
CA LEU A 3 18.07 -16.48 -2.65
C LEU A 3 17.78 -15.14 -3.01
N ARG A 4 18.25 -14.70 -4.05
CA ARG A 4 18.10 -13.49 -4.40
C ARG A 4 16.84 -13.00 -4.65
N GLY A 5 16.05 -13.62 -5.33
CA GLY A 5 14.74 -13.17 -5.68
C GLY A 5 13.94 -12.75 -4.50
N TRP A 6 14.13 -13.39 -3.36
CA TRP A 6 13.35 -13.03 -2.24
C TRP A 6 14.01 -12.01 -1.37
N LEU A 7 15.13 -11.52 -1.73
CA LEU A 7 15.75 -10.45 -1.00
C LEU A 7 15.30 -9.09 -1.56
N LEU A 8 14.68 -9.08 -2.73
CA LEU A 8 14.26 -7.83 -3.33
C LEU A 8 12.75 -7.67 -3.25
N THR A 9 12.32 -6.50 -2.82
CA THR A 9 10.91 -6.19 -2.77
C THR A 9 10.34 -6.13 -4.18
N GLN A 10 9.19 -6.76 -4.38
CA GLN A 10 8.48 -6.64 -5.64
C GLN A 10 7.62 -5.40 -5.56
N ILE A 11 7.67 -4.54 -6.59
CA ILE A 11 6.98 -3.26 -6.56
C ILE A 11 5.91 -3.24 -7.64
N ASP A 12 4.70 -2.87 -7.26
CA ASP A 12 3.57 -2.73 -8.17
C ASP A 12 3.09 -1.29 -8.16
N PHE A 13 3.01 -0.66 -9.36
CA PHE A 13 2.43 0.65 -9.51
C PHE A 13 1.08 0.53 -10.20
N TYR A 14 0.04 1.08 -9.57
CA TYR A 14 -1.30 1.15 -10.14
C TYR A 14 -1.55 2.61 -10.52
N PHE A 15 -1.73 2.90 -11.81
CA PHE A 15 -1.93 4.28 -12.22
C PHE A 15 -3.21 4.48 -13.01
N HIS A 16 -3.53 5.76 -13.25
CA HIS A 16 -4.79 6.20 -13.84
C HIS A 16 -5.94 5.82 -12.92
N VAL A 17 -5.75 6.07 -11.63
CA VAL A 17 -6.72 5.71 -10.61
C VAL A 17 -7.58 6.92 -10.28
N GLU A 18 -8.89 6.81 -10.45
CA GLU A 18 -9.77 7.94 -10.17
C GLU A 18 -9.90 8.23 -8.69
N ASN A 19 -10.03 7.20 -7.89
CA ASN A 19 -10.19 7.37 -6.45
C ASN A 19 -9.14 6.53 -5.74
N LYS A 20 -8.10 7.20 -5.27
CA LYS A 20 -6.93 6.53 -4.70
C LYS A 20 -7.28 5.70 -3.47
N LEU A 21 -8.05 6.26 -2.56
CA LEU A 21 -8.37 5.54 -1.33
C LEU A 21 -9.33 4.37 -1.57
N ARG A 22 -10.23 4.51 -2.53
CA ARG A 22 -11.11 3.40 -2.86
C ARG A 22 -10.31 2.24 -3.46
N THR A 23 -9.36 2.56 -4.34
CA THR A 23 -8.50 1.53 -4.91
C THR A 23 -7.65 0.88 -3.82
N ALA A 24 -7.17 1.69 -2.88
CA ALA A 24 -6.40 1.16 -1.75
C ALA A 24 -7.23 0.17 -0.93
N CYS A 25 -8.50 0.49 -0.71
CA CYS A 25 -9.39 -0.43 0.00
C CYS A 25 -9.57 -1.73 -0.78
N ALA A 26 -9.78 -1.62 -2.10
CA ALA A 26 -9.98 -2.81 -2.94
C ALA A 26 -8.74 -3.70 -2.95
N LEU A 27 -7.56 -3.10 -3.04
CA LEU A 27 -6.32 -3.88 -3.02
C LEU A 27 -6.08 -4.51 -1.66
N SER A 28 -6.43 -3.82 -0.59
CA SER A 28 -6.31 -4.37 0.76
C SER A 28 -7.25 -5.57 0.94
N ALA A 29 -8.46 -5.47 0.41
CA ALA A 29 -9.42 -6.56 0.48
C ALA A 29 -8.92 -7.77 -0.30
N LYS A 30 -8.34 -7.53 -1.48
CA LYS A 30 -7.84 -8.60 -2.31
C LYS A 30 -6.67 -9.32 -1.65
N ALA A 31 -5.75 -8.57 -1.07
CA ALA A 31 -4.61 -9.14 -0.36
C ALA A 31 -5.08 -9.94 0.85
N SER A 32 -6.01 -9.37 1.61
CA SER A 32 -6.53 -10.03 2.80
C SER A 32 -7.24 -11.33 2.43
N ALA A 33 -7.99 -11.34 1.33
CA ALA A 33 -8.68 -12.54 0.87
C ALA A 33 -7.70 -13.65 0.50
N ARG A 34 -6.46 -13.30 0.17
CA ARG A 34 -5.43 -14.27 -0.15
C ARG A 34 -4.59 -14.65 1.07
N GLY A 35 -4.98 -14.19 2.25
CA GLY A 35 -4.25 -14.48 3.47
C GLY A 35 -3.00 -13.65 3.67
N LEU A 36 -2.85 -12.56 2.92
CA LEU A 36 -1.70 -11.69 3.05
C LEU A 36 -2.01 -10.55 4.00
N ARG A 37 -1.00 -10.13 4.75
CA ARG A 37 -1.15 -9.02 5.68
C ARG A 37 -0.69 -7.73 5.02
N VAL A 38 -1.43 -6.66 5.28
CA VAL A 38 -1.18 -5.36 4.66
C VAL A 38 -0.78 -4.35 5.72
N TRP A 39 0.26 -3.58 5.42
CA TRP A 39 0.69 -2.46 6.24
C TRP A 39 0.43 -1.20 5.42
N ALA A 40 -0.61 -0.46 5.77
CA ALA A 40 -0.96 0.76 5.04
C ALA A 40 -0.28 1.93 5.72
N PHE A 41 0.62 2.61 4.99
CA PHE A 41 1.41 3.70 5.54
C PHE A 41 0.85 5.02 5.04
N CYS A 42 0.21 5.75 5.93
CA CYS A 42 -0.51 6.97 5.60
C CYS A 42 0.31 8.20 5.94
N ALA A 43 -0.11 9.36 5.44
CA ALA A 43 0.63 10.58 5.60
C ALA A 43 0.63 11.11 7.03
N ASP A 44 -0.50 11.01 7.71
CA ASP A 44 -0.66 11.53 9.06
C ASP A 44 -1.84 10.85 9.75
N ALA A 45 -2.12 11.29 10.97
CA ALA A 45 -3.17 10.69 11.77
C ALA A 45 -4.55 10.86 11.12
N ASP A 46 -4.81 12.02 10.52
CA ASP A 46 -6.10 12.25 9.88
C ASP A 46 -6.30 11.33 8.67
N ALA A 47 -5.27 11.20 7.84
CA ALA A 47 -5.33 10.31 6.69
C ALA A 47 -5.52 8.87 7.13
N SER A 48 -4.86 8.47 8.20
CA SER A 48 -4.99 7.14 8.77
C SER A 48 -6.42 6.87 9.21
N GLN A 49 -7.02 7.80 9.91
CA GLN A 49 -8.41 7.64 10.38
C GLN A 49 -9.37 7.55 9.21
N LYS A 50 -9.14 8.37 8.19
CA LYS A 50 -10.02 8.36 7.03
C LYS A 50 -9.96 7.01 6.32
N PHE A 51 -8.75 6.49 6.11
CA PHE A 51 -8.60 5.21 5.44
C PHE A 51 -9.19 4.08 6.28
N SER A 52 -8.92 4.10 7.58
CA SER A 52 -9.46 3.08 8.49
C SER A 52 -11.00 3.07 8.43
N ARG A 53 -11.61 4.25 8.43
CA ARG A 53 -13.05 4.36 8.36
C ARG A 53 -13.58 3.80 7.04
N MET A 54 -12.89 4.05 5.94
CA MET A 54 -13.30 3.50 4.66
C MET A 54 -13.25 1.98 4.64
N LEU A 55 -12.23 1.39 5.27
CA LEU A 55 -12.13 -0.07 5.35
C LEU A 55 -13.29 -0.67 6.13
N TRP A 56 -13.79 0.07 7.14
CA TRP A 56 -14.92 -0.42 7.93
C TRP A 56 -16.26 -0.26 7.23
N THR A 57 -16.37 0.72 6.33
CA THR A 57 -17.68 1.11 5.79
C THR A 57 -17.85 0.89 4.30
N ALA A 58 -16.82 0.41 3.60
CA ALA A 58 -16.93 0.22 2.16
C ALA A 58 -17.93 -0.90 1.85
N PRO A 59 -19.10 -0.58 1.34
CA PRO A 59 -20.17 -1.59 1.26
C PRO A 59 -19.87 -2.71 0.27
N ALA A 60 -19.24 -2.38 -0.83
CA ALA A 60 -18.96 -3.39 -1.86
C ALA A 60 -17.91 -4.39 -1.42
N LEU A 61 -17.16 -4.08 -0.38
CA LEU A 61 -16.05 -4.92 0.05
C LEU A 61 -16.31 -5.61 1.38
N SER A 62 -17.46 -5.38 1.97
CA SER A 62 -17.72 -5.77 3.34
C SER A 62 -16.70 -5.05 4.21
N PHE A 63 -16.81 -5.16 5.49
CA PHE A 63 -15.84 -4.48 6.33
C PHE A 63 -14.54 -5.28 6.37
N ILE A 64 -13.42 -4.59 6.43
CA ILE A 64 -12.12 -5.22 6.49
C ILE A 64 -11.51 -4.92 7.85
N PRO A 65 -11.21 -5.93 8.66
CA PRO A 65 -10.62 -5.69 9.98
C PRO A 65 -9.30 -4.95 9.85
N ASN A 66 -9.19 -3.86 10.60
CA ASN A 66 -7.97 -3.06 10.58
C ASN A 66 -7.78 -2.41 11.94
N CYS A 67 -6.54 -2.06 12.26
CA CYS A 67 -6.25 -1.40 13.51
C CYS A 67 -4.91 -0.68 13.43
N LYS A 68 -4.58 0.07 14.48
CA LYS A 68 -3.29 0.74 14.58
C LYS A 68 -2.21 -0.24 15.02
N PRO A 69 -0.95 0.12 14.82
CA PRO A 69 0.14 -0.79 15.21
C PRO A 69 0.20 -1.11 16.71
N ASP A 70 -0.25 -0.18 17.54
CA ASP A 70 -0.19 -0.37 18.99
C ASP A 70 -1.44 -1.03 19.55
N ASP A 71 -2.38 -1.45 18.70
CA ASP A 71 -3.56 -2.16 19.15
C ASP A 71 -3.13 -3.56 19.61
N ARG A 72 -3.74 -4.05 20.68
CA ARG A 72 -3.36 -5.36 21.20
C ARG A 72 -3.71 -6.49 20.25
N LEU A 73 -4.58 -6.26 19.26
CA LEU A 73 -4.93 -7.27 18.26
C LEU A 73 -4.12 -7.11 16.99
N ALA A 74 -3.13 -6.21 16.97
CA ALA A 74 -2.39 -5.92 15.74
C ALA A 74 -1.71 -7.16 15.16
N ALA A 75 -1.24 -8.05 16.02
CA ALA A 75 -0.52 -9.23 15.54
C ALA A 75 -1.39 -10.16 14.69
N VAL A 76 -2.72 -10.10 14.87
CA VAL A 76 -3.64 -10.99 14.17
C VAL A 76 -4.58 -10.26 13.23
N THR A 77 -4.44 -8.96 13.09
CA THR A 77 -5.34 -8.16 12.24
C THR A 77 -4.77 -8.09 10.83
N PRO A 78 -5.58 -8.33 9.79
CA PRO A 78 -5.03 -8.38 8.43
C PRO A 78 -4.50 -7.05 7.90
N VAL A 79 -5.10 -5.94 8.27
CA VAL A 79 -4.64 -4.64 7.78
C VAL A 79 -4.26 -3.75 8.95
N ILE A 80 -3.00 -3.30 8.95
CA ILE A 80 -2.54 -2.34 9.95
C ILE A 80 -2.48 -0.98 9.28
N VAL A 81 -3.06 0.03 9.91
CA VAL A 81 -3.08 1.38 9.37
C VAL A 81 -2.16 2.24 10.24
N ASP A 82 -1.09 2.73 9.65
CA ASP A 82 -0.01 3.39 10.37
C ASP A 82 0.34 4.71 9.70
N TYR A 83 0.92 5.62 10.43
CA TYR A 83 1.43 6.86 9.86
C TYR A 83 2.80 7.23 10.41
N GLU A 84 3.38 6.44 11.29
CA GLU A 84 4.68 6.75 11.89
C GLU A 84 5.82 5.90 11.37
N GLY A 85 5.56 4.65 11.10
CA GLY A 85 6.59 3.76 10.56
C GLY A 85 7.66 3.38 11.56
N THR A 86 7.36 3.45 12.85
CA THR A 86 8.37 3.19 13.87
C THR A 86 8.37 1.77 14.39
N ARG A 87 7.30 1.02 14.13
CA ARG A 87 7.18 -0.31 14.69
C ARG A 87 6.48 -1.23 13.71
N LEU A 88 7.25 -1.89 12.89
CA LEU A 88 6.71 -2.77 11.85
C LEU A 88 6.54 -4.18 12.39
N LEU A 89 5.33 -4.70 12.31
CA LEU A 89 4.99 -6.00 12.89
C LEU A 89 5.03 -7.15 11.90
N HIS A 90 5.08 -6.86 10.60
CA HIS A 90 5.23 -7.90 9.59
C HIS A 90 5.93 -7.30 8.38
N ASP A 91 6.24 -8.15 7.40
CA ASP A 91 6.98 -7.75 6.22
C ASP A 91 6.30 -8.19 4.92
N GLN A 92 5.00 -8.36 4.91
CA GLN A 92 4.35 -8.94 3.74
C GLN A 92 4.02 -7.93 2.66
N VAL A 93 2.99 -7.13 2.84
CA VAL A 93 2.58 -6.16 1.81
C VAL A 93 2.57 -4.76 2.43
N LEU A 94 3.34 -3.87 1.83
CA LEU A 94 3.35 -2.47 2.22
C LEU A 94 2.55 -1.68 1.20
N LEU A 95 1.53 -0.96 1.67
CA LEU A 95 0.71 -0.11 0.81
C LEU A 95 1.09 1.33 1.13
N ASN A 96 1.74 1.99 0.19
CA ASN A 96 2.20 3.36 0.41
C ASN A 96 1.14 4.37 -0.02
N LEU A 97 0.63 5.12 0.94
CA LEU A 97 -0.36 6.15 0.68
C LEU A 97 0.20 7.55 0.92
N ARG A 98 1.53 7.64 1.03
CA ARG A 98 2.21 8.93 1.22
C ARG A 98 2.74 9.44 -0.11
N THR A 99 3.25 10.67 -0.11
CA THR A 99 3.82 11.24 -1.32
C THR A 99 5.28 10.86 -1.50
N GLU A 100 5.98 10.53 -0.41
CA GLU A 100 7.37 10.10 -0.49
C GLU A 100 7.46 8.58 -0.42
N TRP A 101 8.58 8.03 -0.84
CA TRP A 101 8.78 6.60 -0.67
C TRP A 101 9.04 6.30 0.80
N PRO A 102 8.49 5.19 1.32
CA PRO A 102 8.74 4.82 2.71
C PRO A 102 10.21 4.40 2.87
N PRO A 103 10.92 4.91 3.85
CA PRO A 103 12.34 4.57 3.99
C PRO A 103 12.59 3.09 4.29
N PHE A 104 11.58 2.40 4.80
CA PHE A 104 11.70 0.99 5.14
C PHE A 104 11.09 0.06 4.09
N PHE A 105 10.81 0.56 2.88
CA PHE A 105 10.07 -0.24 1.91
C PHE A 105 10.77 -1.56 1.58
N SER A 106 12.09 -1.57 1.61
CA SER A 106 12.83 -2.77 1.23
C SER A 106 12.74 -3.90 2.25
N ARG A 107 12.14 -3.63 3.39
CA ARG A 107 11.92 -4.67 4.40
C ARG A 107 10.69 -5.51 4.09
N PHE A 108 9.87 -5.09 3.12
CA PHE A 108 8.64 -5.79 2.77
C PHE A 108 8.84 -6.64 1.52
N GLN A 109 8.09 -7.72 1.43
CA GLN A 109 8.14 -8.58 0.26
C GLN A 109 7.50 -7.92 -0.94
N ARG A 110 6.48 -7.10 -0.72
CA ARG A 110 5.78 -6.42 -1.80
C ARG A 110 5.43 -5.00 -1.39
N LEU A 111 5.60 -4.08 -2.33
CA LEU A 111 5.22 -2.68 -2.13
C LEU A 111 4.20 -2.32 -3.19
N ILE A 112 3.09 -1.71 -2.77
CA ILE A 112 2.06 -1.25 -3.68
C ILE A 112 2.05 0.27 -3.68
N GLU A 113 2.15 0.86 -4.88
CA GLU A 113 2.05 2.29 -5.08
C GLU A 113 0.82 2.58 -5.92
N ILE A 114 0.09 3.63 -5.55
CA ILE A 114 -1.13 4.00 -6.26
C ILE A 114 -1.01 5.44 -6.71
N VAL A 115 -1.29 5.71 -7.98
CA VAL A 115 -1.13 7.03 -8.58
C VAL A 115 -2.47 7.49 -9.12
N SER A 116 -2.96 8.61 -8.57
CA SER A 116 -4.24 9.16 -9.01
C SER A 116 -4.08 9.96 -10.28
N LEU A 117 -5.18 10.56 -10.74
CA LEU A 117 -5.15 11.40 -11.95
C LEU A 117 -4.67 12.81 -11.64
N ASP A 118 -4.53 13.15 -10.37
CA ASP A 118 -4.06 14.47 -9.96
C ASP A 118 -2.63 14.71 -10.43
N GLU A 119 -2.37 15.86 -11.00
CA GLU A 119 -1.07 16.16 -11.59
C GLU A 119 0.05 16.16 -10.57
N GLU A 120 -0.20 16.71 -9.39
CA GLU A 120 0.82 16.74 -8.36
C GLU A 120 1.15 15.33 -7.88
N ASP A 121 0.12 14.49 -7.71
CA ASP A 121 0.33 13.11 -7.29
C ASP A 121 1.13 12.36 -8.35
N ARG A 122 0.83 12.60 -9.62
CA ARG A 122 1.57 11.96 -10.71
C ARG A 122 3.03 12.39 -10.74
N CYS A 123 3.27 13.66 -10.48
CA CYS A 123 4.62 14.19 -10.44
C CYS A 123 5.43 13.53 -9.33
N ARG A 124 4.86 13.44 -8.14
CA ARG A 124 5.53 12.78 -7.03
C ARG A 124 5.74 11.30 -7.29
N ALA A 125 4.77 10.68 -7.94
CA ALA A 125 4.87 9.25 -8.26
C ALA A 125 6.02 8.99 -9.23
N ARG A 126 6.26 9.89 -10.17
CA ARG A 126 7.38 9.73 -11.10
C ARG A 126 8.72 9.74 -10.37
N GLU A 127 8.83 10.55 -9.32
CA GLU A 127 10.03 10.59 -8.51
C GLU A 127 10.23 9.27 -7.76
N ARG A 128 9.15 8.73 -7.19
CA ARG A 128 9.24 7.44 -6.50
C ARG A 128 9.59 6.32 -7.47
N TYR A 129 8.95 6.32 -8.64
CA TYR A 129 9.21 5.32 -9.66
C TYR A 129 10.68 5.32 -10.07
N LYS A 130 11.22 6.51 -10.32
CA LYS A 130 12.61 6.64 -10.70
C LYS A 130 13.53 6.15 -9.58
N PHE A 131 13.21 6.48 -8.34
CA PHE A 131 13.98 6.06 -7.19
C PHE A 131 14.09 4.54 -7.12
N TYR A 132 12.97 3.83 -7.25
CA TYR A 132 12.97 2.38 -7.18
C TYR A 132 13.69 1.77 -8.39
N ARG A 133 13.40 2.31 -9.57
CA ARG A 133 14.02 1.78 -10.79
C ARG A 133 15.52 1.93 -10.76
N ASP A 134 16.02 3.08 -10.34
CA ASP A 134 17.47 3.35 -10.33
C ASP A 134 18.19 2.45 -9.33
N ARG A 135 17.48 1.89 -8.37
CA ARG A 135 18.06 0.96 -7.41
C ARG A 135 17.91 -0.50 -7.82
N GLY A 136 17.40 -0.74 -9.02
CA GLY A 136 17.35 -2.08 -9.55
C GLY A 136 16.14 -2.90 -9.17
N TYR A 137 15.11 -2.28 -8.58
CA TYR A 137 13.91 -3.02 -8.24
C TYR A 137 13.06 -3.27 -9.47
N GLU A 138 12.47 -4.44 -9.55
CA GLU A 138 11.55 -4.78 -10.62
C GLU A 138 10.21 -4.11 -10.32
N ILE A 139 9.66 -3.40 -11.32
CA ILE A 139 8.40 -2.71 -11.14
C ILE A 139 7.40 -3.24 -12.14
N GLN A 140 6.23 -3.66 -11.63
CA GLN A 140 5.14 -4.06 -12.48
C GLN A 140 4.13 -2.93 -12.55
N ASN A 141 3.70 -2.63 -13.76
CA ASN A 141 2.79 -1.51 -14.01
C ASN A 141 1.39 -2.00 -14.30
N HIS A 142 0.40 -1.40 -13.62
CA HIS A 142 -0.99 -1.76 -13.78
C HIS A 142 -1.77 -0.51 -14.15
N ASP A 143 -2.25 -0.45 -15.38
CA ASP A 143 -3.01 0.71 -15.86
C ASP A 143 -4.48 0.44 -15.64
N LEU A 144 -5.11 1.21 -14.75
CA LEU A 144 -6.50 0.98 -14.39
C LEU A 144 -7.47 1.80 -15.22
N SER A 145 -7.00 2.57 -16.18
CA SER A 145 -7.90 3.39 -16.97
C SER A 145 -8.89 2.54 -17.75
N GLU A 146 -8.47 1.36 -18.19
CA GLU A 146 -9.37 0.47 -18.92
C GLU A 146 -10.18 -0.41 -18.01
N SER A 147 -9.61 -0.83 -16.92
CA SER A 147 -10.35 -1.69 -16.03
C SER A 147 -11.31 -0.93 -15.14
N ALA A 148 -11.32 0.39 -15.24
CA ALA A 148 -12.26 1.18 -14.47
C ALA A 148 -13.68 1.10 -15.04
N GLN A 149 -13.84 0.55 -16.24
CA GLN A 149 -15.18 0.41 -16.79
C GLN A 149 -15.97 -0.68 -16.10
#